data_380de181c7b3357804f62464ea2d0b88
#
_entry.id   380de181c7b3357804f62464ea2d0b88
#
_cell.length_a   1.000
_cell.length_b   1.000
_cell.length_c   1.000
_cell.angle_alpha   90.00
_cell.angle_beta   90.00
_cell.angle_gamma   90.00
#
_symmetry.space_group_name_H-M   'P 1'
#
loop_
_entity.id
_entity.type
_entity.pdbx_description
1 polymer ?
#
loop_
_entity_poly.entity_id
_entity_poly.type
_entity_poly.pdbx_seq_one_letter_code
_entity_poly.pdbx_strand_id
1 'polypeptide(L)'
;MRRSEPRPLRGRARLGRRTKLLAKRLEPGDVAIIDHPGIDRVSAEDMIAARVGAVINCSESLSDSYPNLGPLLLAEAGVLLIDVPGDALFEHCRDGELLEVTPGGEVRRDGELVAAGRVLHAAELRAETRARRDRIGAALEAFALNTIDHIREEGELVAGRLELPPLASDFRGRPALVVVRGGGYLDDLRALRPYIREVRPIIVAVDGAVDGLLDAGQRPDMIVGDMDSASDRALGCGAELVVHAYADGHAPGRGRLERLGLEHTLVSAPGTSEDVALLIAAEKGASLIVAVGLQLSLVEFLDRGRRGAASSFLTRLRIGEILVDAKGVSRLYRREPRRALLGFAGAVLVAAAAILVWTALGLGHVVALAGAG
;
A
#
# COMPACT_ATOMS: atom_id res chain seq x y z
N MET A 1 37.25 18.79 16.53
CA MET A 1 35.85 18.50 16.81
C MET A 1 35.72 16.99 16.89
N ARG A 2 35.50 16.43 18.07
CA ARG A 2 35.15 15.00 18.23
C ARG A 2 33.75 14.82 17.63
N ARG A 3 33.63 14.06 16.53
CA ARG A 3 32.31 13.58 16.06
C ARG A 3 31.71 12.76 17.18
N SER A 4 30.59 13.19 17.74
CA SER A 4 29.83 12.39 18.69
C SER A 4 29.50 11.07 17.99
N GLU A 5 29.91 9.97 18.58
CA GLU A 5 29.49 8.66 18.10
C GLU A 5 27.96 8.63 18.06
N PRO A 6 27.37 8.16 16.97
CA PRO A 6 25.93 8.08 16.87
C PRO A 6 25.40 7.13 17.96
N ARG A 7 24.41 7.62 18.70
CA ARG A 7 23.83 6.88 19.85
C ARG A 7 23.11 5.62 19.37
N PRO A 8 23.20 4.51 20.13
CA PRO A 8 22.40 3.32 19.86
C PRO A 8 20.90 3.65 19.89
N LEU A 9 20.16 3.01 19.01
CA LEU A 9 18.70 3.09 18.96
C LEU A 9 18.13 2.09 19.96
N ARG A 10 17.16 2.51 20.78
CA ARG A 10 16.41 1.63 21.67
C ARG A 10 14.96 1.57 21.24
N GLY A 11 14.43 0.37 21.05
CA GLY A 11 13.06 0.16 20.63
C GLY A 11 12.51 -1.22 21.04
N ARG A 12 11.19 -1.36 21.01
CA ARG A 12 10.54 -2.64 21.28
C ARG A 12 10.65 -3.53 20.05
N ALA A 13 11.06 -4.77 20.24
CA ALA A 13 11.09 -5.78 19.20
C ALA A 13 9.65 -6.13 18.75
N ARG A 14 9.41 -6.13 17.45
CA ARG A 14 8.20 -6.64 16.83
C ARG A 14 8.59 -7.68 15.80
N LEU A 15 8.23 -8.93 16.06
CA LEU A 15 8.65 -10.05 15.23
C LEU A 15 7.53 -10.46 14.27
N GLY A 16 7.87 -10.68 13.00
CA GLY A 16 6.91 -11.20 12.04
C GLY A 16 7.52 -11.63 10.72
N ARG A 17 7.43 -12.93 10.40
CA ARG A 17 7.87 -13.45 9.10
C ARG A 17 6.99 -12.95 7.94
N ARG A 18 5.70 -12.67 8.20
CA ARG A 18 4.78 -12.05 7.24
C ARG A 18 4.76 -10.53 7.46
N THR A 19 5.58 -9.80 6.72
CA THR A 19 5.75 -8.34 6.84
C THR A 19 4.42 -7.58 6.76
N LYS A 20 3.49 -8.00 5.91
CA LYS A 20 2.14 -7.41 5.80
C LYS A 20 1.33 -7.47 7.10
N LEU A 21 1.47 -8.54 7.88
CA LEU A 21 0.77 -8.68 9.16
C LEU A 21 1.50 -7.91 10.26
N LEU A 22 2.82 -7.91 10.23
CA LEU A 22 3.66 -7.17 11.16
C LEU A 22 3.39 -5.66 11.05
N ALA A 23 3.33 -5.12 9.84
CA ALA A 23 3.11 -3.69 9.58
C ALA A 23 1.86 -3.12 10.27
N LYS A 24 0.81 -3.94 10.44
CA LYS A 24 -0.45 -3.52 11.10
C LYS A 24 -0.33 -3.27 12.62
N ARG A 25 0.74 -3.75 13.25
CA ARG A 25 0.96 -3.66 14.70
C ARG A 25 2.24 -2.95 15.10
N LEU A 26 2.97 -2.38 14.12
CA LEU A 26 4.15 -1.56 14.37
C LEU A 26 3.77 -0.20 14.93
N GLU A 27 4.56 0.28 15.88
CA GLU A 27 4.45 1.58 16.52
C GLU A 27 5.71 2.43 16.28
N PRO A 28 5.63 3.77 16.39
CA PRO A 28 6.78 4.63 16.22
C PRO A 28 7.94 4.27 17.18
N GLY A 29 9.13 4.09 16.61
CA GLY A 29 10.34 3.73 17.35
C GLY A 29 10.55 2.24 17.57
N ASP A 30 9.62 1.38 17.14
CA ASP A 30 9.79 -0.08 17.22
C ASP A 30 10.99 -0.57 16.40
N VAL A 31 11.55 -1.71 16.78
CA VAL A 31 12.53 -2.49 16.04
C VAL A 31 11.79 -3.65 15.36
N ALA A 32 11.59 -3.54 14.06
CA ALA A 32 10.92 -4.58 13.28
C ALA A 32 11.91 -5.71 12.94
N ILE A 33 11.64 -6.94 13.38
CA ILE A 33 12.40 -8.14 13.02
C ILE A 33 11.57 -8.91 12.00
N ILE A 34 12.10 -9.00 10.78
CA ILE A 34 11.41 -9.60 9.64
C ILE A 34 12.26 -10.71 9.00
N ASP A 35 11.61 -11.53 8.19
CA ASP A 35 12.25 -12.49 7.31
C ASP A 35 11.67 -12.28 5.90
N HIS A 36 12.32 -11.39 5.13
CA HIS A 36 11.80 -10.95 3.85
C HIS A 36 12.91 -10.88 2.80
N PRO A 37 13.14 -11.95 2.04
CA PRO A 37 14.11 -11.95 0.95
C PRO A 37 13.75 -10.88 -0.08
N GLY A 38 14.66 -9.92 -0.31
CA GLY A 38 14.43 -8.86 -1.28
C GLY A 38 13.27 -7.94 -0.91
N ILE A 39 13.40 -7.14 0.16
CA ILE A 39 12.36 -6.25 0.67
C ILE A 39 11.75 -5.42 -0.47
N ASP A 40 10.45 -5.59 -0.70
CA ASP A 40 9.71 -4.85 -1.71
C ASP A 40 9.38 -3.41 -1.26
N ARG A 41 8.95 -2.60 -2.23
CA ARG A 41 8.61 -1.20 -2.00
C ARG A 41 7.43 -1.02 -1.04
N VAL A 42 6.39 -1.85 -1.16
CA VAL A 42 5.17 -1.72 -0.35
C VAL A 42 5.47 -2.01 1.11
N SER A 43 6.22 -3.08 1.37
CA SER A 43 6.66 -3.43 2.70
C SER A 43 7.53 -2.34 3.35
N ALA A 44 8.42 -1.72 2.56
CA ALA A 44 9.23 -0.59 3.03
C ALA A 44 8.36 0.65 3.35
N GLU A 45 7.44 1.02 2.46
CA GLU A 45 6.53 2.15 2.68
C GLU A 45 5.63 1.95 3.91
N ASP A 46 5.14 0.73 4.16
CA ASP A 46 4.37 0.40 5.36
C ASP A 46 5.20 0.59 6.65
N MET A 47 6.45 0.13 6.67
CA MET A 47 7.36 0.28 7.81
C MET A 47 7.76 1.74 8.05
N ILE A 48 7.98 2.51 6.98
CA ILE A 48 8.25 3.96 7.06
C ILE A 48 7.01 4.70 7.60
N ALA A 49 5.82 4.36 7.13
CA ALA A 49 4.57 4.96 7.62
C ALA A 49 4.34 4.68 9.11
N ALA A 50 4.71 3.50 9.58
CA ALA A 50 4.70 3.13 11.00
C ALA A 50 5.80 3.84 11.82
N ARG A 51 6.76 4.52 11.17
CA ARG A 51 7.88 5.22 11.80
C ARG A 51 8.75 4.30 12.67
N VAL A 52 9.04 3.11 12.18
CA VAL A 52 9.95 2.20 12.88
C VAL A 52 11.34 2.83 13.03
N GLY A 53 12.02 2.54 14.12
CA GLY A 53 13.38 3.03 14.37
C GLY A 53 14.43 2.21 13.63
N ALA A 54 14.24 0.90 13.56
CA ALA A 54 15.11 -0.02 12.84
C ALA A 54 14.32 -1.16 12.20
N VAL A 55 14.89 -1.72 11.14
CA VAL A 55 14.46 -2.97 10.52
C VAL A 55 15.64 -3.94 10.54
N ILE A 56 15.44 -5.10 11.14
CA ILE A 56 16.40 -6.19 11.15
C ILE A 56 15.81 -7.31 10.31
N ASN A 57 16.45 -7.59 9.18
CA ASN A 57 15.99 -8.61 8.25
C ASN A 57 16.79 -9.89 8.43
N CYS A 58 16.11 -11.00 8.70
CA CYS A 58 16.70 -12.33 8.84
C CYS A 58 16.97 -13.00 7.48
N SER A 59 16.80 -12.26 6.40
CA SER A 59 17.16 -12.61 5.02
C SER A 59 17.99 -11.49 4.41
N GLU A 60 18.48 -11.67 3.18
CA GLU A 60 19.09 -10.57 2.43
C GLU A 60 18.01 -9.60 1.93
N SER A 61 18.18 -8.32 2.29
CA SER A 61 17.24 -7.26 1.91
C SER A 61 17.31 -6.90 0.44
N LEU A 62 18.47 -7.12 -0.20
CA LEU A 62 18.65 -6.91 -1.63
C LEU A 62 18.34 -8.19 -2.41
N SER A 63 17.58 -8.07 -3.50
CA SER A 63 17.34 -9.19 -4.42
C SER A 63 18.47 -9.35 -5.44
N ASP A 64 18.90 -10.55 -5.69
CA ASP A 64 19.92 -10.83 -6.71
C ASP A 64 19.38 -10.78 -8.15
N SER A 65 18.09 -11.03 -8.30
CA SER A 65 17.44 -11.17 -9.61
C SER A 65 16.91 -9.86 -10.18
N TYR A 66 16.65 -8.84 -9.36
CA TYR A 66 16.10 -7.56 -9.82
C TYR A 66 16.43 -6.40 -8.84
N PRO A 67 16.42 -5.12 -9.32
CA PRO A 67 16.69 -3.97 -8.46
C PRO A 67 15.47 -3.61 -7.61
N ASN A 68 15.33 -4.24 -6.44
CA ASN A 68 14.29 -3.88 -5.49
C ASN A 68 14.59 -2.54 -4.79
N LEU A 69 13.56 -1.72 -4.57
CA LEU A 69 13.70 -0.37 -4.01
C LEU A 69 13.49 -0.29 -2.50
N GLY A 70 12.92 -1.32 -1.89
CA GLY A 70 12.57 -1.31 -0.48
C GLY A 70 13.72 -0.92 0.45
N PRO A 71 14.91 -1.56 0.35
CA PRO A 71 16.05 -1.22 1.19
C PRO A 71 16.50 0.23 1.07
N LEU A 72 16.54 0.76 -0.17
CA LEU A 72 16.92 2.14 -0.42
C LEU A 72 15.92 3.13 0.21
N LEU A 73 14.62 2.87 0.07
CA LEU A 73 13.57 3.71 0.67
C LEU A 73 13.67 3.75 2.19
N LEU A 74 13.89 2.60 2.85
CA LEU A 74 14.09 2.52 4.29
C LEU A 74 15.30 3.35 4.74
N ALA A 75 16.44 3.16 4.09
CA ALA A 75 17.67 3.86 4.44
C ALA A 75 17.58 5.38 4.16
N GLU A 76 16.90 5.81 3.09
CA GLU A 76 16.68 7.24 2.78
C GLU A 76 15.67 7.89 3.74
N ALA A 77 14.74 7.13 4.29
CA ALA A 77 13.83 7.57 5.34
C ALA A 77 14.51 7.66 6.72
N GLY A 78 15.78 7.27 6.83
CA GLY A 78 16.54 7.29 8.07
C GLY A 78 16.28 6.08 8.98
N VAL A 79 15.62 5.04 8.48
CA VAL A 79 15.43 3.77 9.19
C VAL A 79 16.74 2.99 9.15
N LEU A 80 17.22 2.53 10.32
CA LEU A 80 18.43 1.71 10.42
C LEU A 80 18.07 0.29 9.89
N LEU A 81 18.64 -0.07 8.73
CA LEU A 81 18.40 -1.37 8.10
C LEU A 81 19.61 -2.27 8.28
N ILE A 82 19.38 -3.48 8.80
CA ILE A 82 20.43 -4.47 9.10
C ILE A 82 20.01 -5.83 8.59
N ASP A 83 20.88 -6.48 7.82
CA ASP A 83 20.72 -7.88 7.43
C ASP A 83 21.43 -8.80 8.43
N VAL A 84 20.68 -9.72 9.02
CA VAL A 84 21.14 -10.77 9.92
C VAL A 84 20.59 -12.11 9.42
N PRO A 85 21.13 -12.67 8.34
CA PRO A 85 20.60 -13.90 7.74
C PRO A 85 20.56 -15.06 8.73
N GLY A 86 19.41 -15.76 8.79
CA GLY A 86 19.19 -16.93 9.64
C GLY A 86 18.07 -16.73 10.66
N ASP A 87 17.75 -17.79 11.39
CA ASP A 87 16.59 -17.85 12.29
C ASP A 87 16.89 -17.42 13.73
N ALA A 88 18.13 -17.16 14.08
CA ALA A 88 18.58 -16.93 15.45
C ALA A 88 17.77 -15.84 16.19
N LEU A 89 17.42 -14.74 15.52
CA LEU A 89 16.63 -13.68 16.15
C LEU A 89 15.18 -14.09 16.42
N PHE A 90 14.58 -14.91 15.56
CA PHE A 90 13.24 -15.45 15.79
C PHE A 90 13.22 -16.51 16.91
N GLU A 91 14.33 -17.17 17.16
CA GLU A 91 14.49 -18.17 18.23
C GLU A 91 14.78 -17.52 19.59
N HIS A 92 15.59 -16.44 19.60
CA HIS A 92 16.12 -15.87 20.83
C HIS A 92 15.44 -14.57 21.29
N CYS A 93 14.69 -13.89 20.42
CA CYS A 93 13.95 -12.68 20.76
C CYS A 93 12.45 -12.94 20.88
N ARG A 94 11.80 -12.19 21.76
CA ARG A 94 10.34 -12.23 21.95
C ARG A 94 9.71 -10.91 21.53
N ASP A 95 8.48 -10.99 21.07
CA ASP A 95 7.69 -9.82 20.72
C ASP A 95 7.50 -8.92 21.96
N GLY A 96 7.79 -7.63 21.82
CA GLY A 96 7.69 -6.65 22.90
C GLY A 96 8.93 -6.46 23.76
N GLU A 97 10.00 -7.29 23.61
CA GLU A 97 11.28 -7.10 24.31
C GLU A 97 11.95 -5.77 23.91
N LEU A 98 12.67 -5.18 24.84
CA LEU A 98 13.45 -3.97 24.56
C LEU A 98 14.83 -4.34 24.00
N LEU A 99 15.11 -3.89 22.79
CA LEU A 99 16.39 -4.09 22.14
C LEU A 99 17.13 -2.76 21.98
N GLU A 100 18.44 -2.85 22.01
CA GLU A 100 19.36 -1.79 21.68
C GLU A 100 20.10 -2.17 20.40
N VAL A 101 20.00 -1.29 19.38
CA VAL A 101 20.59 -1.51 18.05
C VAL A 101 21.64 -0.45 17.82
N THR A 102 22.89 -0.88 17.63
CA THR A 102 23.99 0.04 17.40
C THR A 102 24.09 0.43 15.92
N PRO A 103 24.62 1.61 15.59
CA PRO A 103 24.89 2.00 14.21
C PRO A 103 25.86 1.07 13.48
N GLY A 104 26.62 0.26 14.22
CA GLY A 104 27.52 -0.76 13.68
C GLY A 104 26.85 -2.09 13.37
N GLY A 105 25.53 -2.23 13.62
CA GLY A 105 24.78 -3.45 13.30
C GLY A 105 24.73 -4.49 14.42
N GLU A 106 25.18 -4.15 15.64
CA GLU A 106 25.00 -5.02 16.80
C GLU A 106 23.61 -4.85 17.39
N VAL A 107 22.96 -5.98 17.70
CA VAL A 107 21.69 -6.06 18.39
C VAL A 107 21.94 -6.58 19.80
N ARG A 108 21.58 -5.81 20.81
CA ARG A 108 21.82 -6.13 22.22
C ARG A 108 20.52 -6.15 23.00
N ARG A 109 20.46 -7.03 23.98
CA ARG A 109 19.38 -7.13 24.97
C ARG A 109 20.02 -7.07 26.37
N ASP A 110 19.61 -6.10 27.18
CA ASP A 110 20.15 -5.89 28.55
C ASP A 110 21.69 -5.79 28.59
N GLY A 111 22.30 -5.25 27.53
CA GLY A 111 23.75 -5.13 27.36
C GLY A 111 24.44 -6.36 26.74
N GLU A 112 23.77 -7.50 26.66
CA GLU A 112 24.30 -8.71 26.03
C GLU A 112 24.09 -8.69 24.51
N LEU A 113 25.10 -9.14 23.76
CA LEU A 113 25.03 -9.27 22.31
C LEU A 113 24.12 -10.45 21.93
N VAL A 114 23.02 -10.17 21.21
CA VAL A 114 22.10 -11.19 20.72
C VAL A 114 22.41 -11.55 19.26
N ALA A 115 22.74 -10.55 18.45
CA ALA A 115 23.08 -10.74 17.05
C ALA A 115 23.96 -9.57 16.55
N ALA A 116 24.67 -9.81 15.45
CA ALA A 116 25.34 -8.75 14.70
C ALA A 116 25.12 -8.99 13.21
N GLY A 117 24.90 -7.92 12.46
CA GLY A 117 24.60 -8.00 11.04
C GLY A 117 25.22 -6.89 10.23
N ARG A 118 25.00 -6.96 8.93
CA ARG A 118 25.48 -5.95 7.98
C ARG A 118 24.50 -4.77 7.96
N VAL A 119 24.99 -3.58 8.27
CA VAL A 119 24.22 -2.34 8.11
C VAL A 119 24.21 -1.94 6.62
N LEU A 120 23.02 -1.67 6.11
CA LEU A 120 22.81 -1.26 4.73
C LEU A 120 22.70 0.28 4.67
N HIS A 121 23.69 0.92 4.09
CA HIS A 121 23.74 2.38 4.00
C HIS A 121 23.14 2.91 2.68
N ALA A 122 22.44 4.04 2.74
CA ALA A 122 21.79 4.63 1.56
C ALA A 122 22.78 4.91 0.40
N ALA A 123 24.02 5.26 0.68
CA ALA A 123 25.03 5.50 -0.35
C ALA A 123 25.38 4.22 -1.12
N GLU A 124 25.61 3.12 -0.40
CA GLU A 124 25.89 1.80 -0.99
C GLU A 124 24.67 1.30 -1.78
N LEU A 125 23.48 1.41 -1.19
CA LEU A 125 22.22 0.99 -1.82
C LEU A 125 21.94 1.76 -3.10
N ARG A 126 22.23 3.07 -3.15
CA ARG A 126 22.13 3.85 -4.40
C ARG A 126 23.08 3.36 -5.48
N ALA A 127 24.33 3.07 -5.13
CA ALA A 127 25.32 2.57 -6.08
C ALA A 127 24.91 1.19 -6.60
N GLU A 128 24.47 0.29 -5.73
CA GLU A 128 24.01 -1.04 -6.06
C GLU A 128 22.73 -1.03 -6.92
N THR A 129 21.76 -0.20 -6.55
CA THR A 129 20.54 -0.03 -7.36
C THR A 129 20.87 0.50 -8.75
N ARG A 130 21.85 1.39 -8.89
CA ARG A 130 22.29 1.92 -10.18
C ARG A 130 22.98 0.83 -11.01
N ALA A 131 23.92 0.08 -10.42
CA ALA A 131 24.59 -1.03 -11.09
C ALA A 131 23.63 -2.16 -11.51
N ARG A 132 22.56 -2.40 -10.72
CA ARG A 132 21.50 -3.37 -11.06
C ARG A 132 20.58 -2.88 -12.17
N ARG A 133 20.31 -1.56 -12.26
CA ARG A 133 19.59 -0.97 -13.39
C ARG A 133 20.31 -1.15 -14.71
N ASP A 134 21.62 -1.14 -14.71
CA ASP A 134 22.41 -1.37 -15.93
C ASP A 134 22.25 -2.82 -16.45
N ARG A 135 21.80 -3.75 -15.59
CA ARG A 135 21.45 -5.13 -15.94
C ARG A 135 19.97 -5.34 -16.32
N ILE A 136 19.18 -4.27 -16.41
CA ILE A 136 17.74 -4.33 -16.74
C ILE A 136 17.49 -5.01 -18.09
N GLY A 137 18.43 -4.91 -19.05
CA GLY A 137 18.31 -5.60 -20.34
C GLY A 137 18.10 -7.10 -20.22
N ALA A 138 18.91 -7.77 -19.41
CA ALA A 138 18.77 -9.20 -19.17
C ALA A 138 17.47 -9.56 -18.40
N ALA A 139 17.08 -8.71 -17.47
CA ALA A 139 15.82 -8.90 -16.74
C ALA A 139 14.58 -8.72 -17.64
N LEU A 140 14.63 -7.78 -18.60
CA LEU A 140 13.59 -7.60 -19.62
C LEU A 140 13.52 -8.76 -20.59
N GLU A 141 14.68 -9.32 -21.00
CA GLU A 141 14.74 -10.51 -21.83
C GLU A 141 14.12 -11.71 -21.11
N ALA A 142 14.50 -11.95 -19.87
CA ALA A 142 13.92 -13.01 -19.06
C ALA A 142 12.40 -12.81 -18.88
N PHE A 143 11.95 -11.57 -18.69
CA PHE A 143 10.54 -11.23 -18.65
C PHE A 143 9.83 -11.53 -19.98
N ALA A 144 10.41 -11.14 -21.11
CA ALA A 144 9.83 -11.39 -22.42
C ALA A 144 9.66 -12.89 -22.68
N LEU A 145 10.68 -13.70 -22.35
CA LEU A 145 10.61 -15.15 -22.44
C LEU A 145 9.51 -15.73 -21.53
N ASN A 146 9.46 -15.32 -20.27
CA ASN A 146 8.41 -15.73 -19.33
C ASN A 146 7.00 -15.33 -19.81
N THR A 147 6.86 -14.15 -20.44
CA THR A 147 5.59 -13.71 -21.01
C THR A 147 5.17 -14.57 -22.21
N ILE A 148 6.14 -14.96 -23.05
CA ILE A 148 5.90 -15.88 -24.18
C ILE A 148 5.43 -17.25 -23.67
N ASP A 149 6.05 -17.77 -22.63
CA ASP A 149 5.65 -19.04 -22.03
C ASP A 149 4.25 -18.96 -21.41
N HIS A 150 3.95 -17.87 -20.72
CA HIS A 150 2.58 -17.60 -20.24
C HIS A 150 1.55 -17.51 -21.36
N ILE A 151 1.87 -16.85 -22.47
CA ILE A 151 0.98 -16.81 -23.64
C ILE A 151 0.72 -18.21 -24.19
N ARG A 152 1.70 -19.09 -24.15
CA ARG A 152 1.56 -20.47 -24.61
C ARG A 152 0.76 -21.35 -23.67
N GLU A 153 0.97 -21.17 -22.35
CA GLU A 153 0.33 -21.97 -21.30
C GLU A 153 -1.09 -21.47 -20.99
N GLU A 154 -1.31 -20.17 -21.04
CA GLU A 154 -2.51 -19.49 -20.60
C GLU A 154 -3.11 -18.58 -21.70
N GLY A 155 -2.97 -18.98 -22.98
CA GLY A 155 -3.46 -18.20 -24.12
C GLY A 155 -4.96 -17.85 -24.04
N GLU A 156 -5.73 -18.64 -23.31
CA GLU A 156 -7.13 -18.34 -23.00
C GLU A 156 -7.30 -17.07 -22.13
N LEU A 157 -6.32 -16.70 -21.34
CA LEU A 157 -6.34 -15.46 -20.53
C LEU A 157 -6.37 -14.21 -21.41
N VAL A 158 -5.73 -14.28 -22.58
CA VAL A 158 -5.67 -13.17 -23.54
C VAL A 158 -6.85 -13.17 -24.50
N ALA A 159 -7.25 -14.33 -24.99
CA ALA A 159 -8.23 -14.50 -26.06
C ALA A 159 -9.55 -15.14 -25.60
N GLY A 160 -9.57 -15.84 -24.46
CA GLY A 160 -10.71 -16.55 -23.92
C GLY A 160 -11.66 -15.68 -23.09
N ARG A 161 -12.86 -16.15 -22.85
CA ARG A 161 -13.74 -15.60 -21.84
C ARG A 161 -13.49 -16.31 -20.51
N LEU A 162 -13.38 -15.54 -19.44
CA LEU A 162 -13.36 -16.11 -18.10
C LEU A 162 -14.74 -16.66 -17.78
N GLU A 163 -14.86 -17.97 -17.57
CA GLU A 163 -16.11 -18.57 -17.11
C GLU A 163 -16.34 -18.17 -15.64
N LEU A 164 -17.28 -17.26 -15.44
CA LEU A 164 -17.62 -16.77 -14.12
C LEU A 164 -18.86 -17.47 -13.58
N PRO A 165 -18.85 -17.95 -12.34
CA PRO A 165 -20.04 -18.38 -11.65
C PRO A 165 -21.04 -17.21 -11.50
N PRO A 166 -22.29 -17.47 -11.13
CA PRO A 166 -23.22 -16.41 -10.79
C PRO A 166 -22.66 -15.54 -9.67
N LEU A 167 -22.53 -14.22 -9.93
CA LEU A 167 -22.11 -13.21 -8.97
C LEU A 167 -23.25 -12.22 -8.77
N ALA A 168 -23.47 -11.79 -7.53
CA ALA A 168 -24.55 -10.89 -7.16
C ALA A 168 -24.33 -9.45 -7.64
N SER A 169 -23.07 -9.00 -7.71
CA SER A 169 -22.72 -7.65 -8.13
C SER A 169 -22.95 -7.46 -9.64
N ASP A 170 -23.75 -6.44 -9.99
CA ASP A 170 -24.08 -6.13 -11.39
C ASP A 170 -23.21 -4.97 -11.92
N PHE A 171 -22.27 -5.29 -12.82
CA PHE A 171 -21.36 -4.35 -13.44
C PHE A 171 -21.86 -3.78 -14.78
N ARG A 172 -22.94 -4.30 -15.35
CA ARG A 172 -23.38 -3.98 -16.71
C ARG A 172 -23.60 -2.48 -16.90
N GLY A 173 -22.83 -1.89 -17.81
CA GLY A 173 -22.90 -0.46 -18.14
C GLY A 173 -22.49 0.49 -17.00
N ARG A 174 -22.02 -0.02 -15.88
CA ARG A 174 -21.60 0.76 -14.72
C ARG A 174 -20.06 0.86 -14.64
N PRO A 175 -19.50 1.98 -14.19
CA PRO A 175 -18.09 2.06 -13.85
C PRO A 175 -17.76 1.18 -12.64
N ALA A 176 -16.57 0.58 -12.65
CA ALA A 176 -15.99 -0.13 -11.52
C ALA A 176 -14.78 0.65 -10.96
N LEU A 177 -14.58 0.58 -9.64
CA LEU A 177 -13.37 1.06 -8.96
C LEU A 177 -12.69 -0.15 -8.31
N VAL A 178 -11.57 -0.58 -8.89
CA VAL A 178 -10.78 -1.69 -8.37
C VAL A 178 -9.66 -1.13 -7.51
N VAL A 179 -9.64 -1.48 -6.23
CA VAL A 179 -8.66 -1.00 -5.26
C VAL A 179 -7.72 -2.13 -4.85
N VAL A 180 -6.45 -1.92 -5.13
CA VAL A 180 -5.35 -2.84 -4.78
C VAL A 180 -4.45 -2.14 -3.75
N ARG A 181 -3.84 -2.91 -2.87
CA ARG A 181 -2.89 -2.40 -1.89
C ARG A 181 -1.52 -2.17 -2.53
N GLY A 182 -1.35 -1.04 -3.19
CA GLY A 182 -0.08 -0.61 -3.78
C GLY A 182 0.45 0.68 -3.15
N GLY A 183 1.66 1.08 -3.50
CA GLY A 183 2.28 2.28 -2.96
C GLY A 183 1.43 3.53 -3.17
N GLY A 184 1.13 4.27 -2.09
CA GLY A 184 0.36 5.51 -2.14
C GLY A 184 -1.15 5.37 -2.41
N TYR A 185 -1.70 4.13 -2.44
CA TYR A 185 -3.10 3.88 -2.80
C TYR A 185 -4.11 4.62 -1.90
N LEU A 186 -3.81 4.82 -0.62
CA LEU A 186 -4.69 5.56 0.30
C LEU A 186 -4.81 7.04 -0.06
N ASP A 187 -3.73 7.65 -0.55
CA ASP A 187 -3.76 9.06 -0.98
C ASP A 187 -4.52 9.21 -2.29
N ASP A 188 -4.33 8.28 -3.22
CA ASP A 188 -5.07 8.23 -4.47
C ASP A 188 -6.57 7.98 -4.23
N LEU A 189 -6.91 7.06 -3.32
CA LEU A 189 -8.28 6.81 -2.89
C LEU A 189 -8.94 8.06 -2.28
N ARG A 190 -8.20 8.81 -1.45
CA ARG A 190 -8.69 10.09 -0.89
C ARG A 190 -8.92 11.13 -1.97
N ALA A 191 -8.05 11.20 -2.97
CA ALA A 191 -8.19 12.13 -4.12
C ALA A 191 -9.42 11.78 -4.96
N LEU A 192 -9.76 10.49 -5.07
CA LEU A 192 -10.92 10.00 -5.83
C LEU A 192 -12.27 10.08 -5.07
N ARG A 193 -12.30 10.55 -3.83
CA ARG A 193 -13.57 10.70 -3.08
C ARG A 193 -14.69 11.44 -3.83
N PRO A 194 -14.43 12.55 -4.55
CA PRO A 194 -15.47 13.20 -5.37
C PRO A 194 -16.01 12.27 -6.44
N TYR A 195 -15.12 11.57 -7.18
CA TYR A 195 -15.51 10.61 -8.20
C TYR A 195 -16.40 9.48 -7.60
N ILE A 196 -15.99 8.88 -6.47
CA ILE A 196 -16.77 7.82 -5.81
C ILE A 196 -18.16 8.31 -5.44
N ARG A 197 -18.27 9.53 -4.89
CA ARG A 197 -19.54 10.10 -4.47
C ARG A 197 -20.48 10.46 -5.62
N GLU A 198 -19.93 10.98 -6.73
CA GLU A 198 -20.69 11.48 -7.86
C GLU A 198 -21.07 10.34 -8.82
N VAL A 199 -20.12 9.48 -9.13
CA VAL A 199 -20.30 8.40 -10.12
C VAL A 199 -20.90 7.14 -9.49
N ARG A 200 -20.63 6.88 -8.21
CA ARG A 200 -21.05 5.68 -7.46
C ARG A 200 -20.67 4.39 -8.19
N PRO A 201 -19.37 4.19 -8.50
CA PRO A 201 -18.90 2.99 -9.16
C PRO A 201 -19.15 1.76 -8.29
N ILE A 202 -19.15 0.57 -8.90
CA ILE A 202 -19.02 -0.70 -8.16
C ILE A 202 -17.61 -0.75 -7.57
N ILE A 203 -17.51 -0.86 -6.25
CA ILE A 203 -16.20 -0.86 -5.57
C ILE A 203 -15.77 -2.30 -5.33
N VAL A 204 -14.65 -2.68 -5.93
CA VAL A 204 -14.00 -3.98 -5.76
C VAL A 204 -12.73 -3.80 -4.97
N ALA A 205 -12.64 -4.44 -3.81
CA ALA A 205 -11.41 -4.49 -3.01
C ALA A 205 -10.63 -5.76 -3.32
N VAL A 206 -9.32 -5.64 -3.49
CA VAL A 206 -8.43 -6.80 -3.65
C VAL A 206 -7.72 -7.07 -2.34
N ASP A 207 -7.97 -8.24 -1.76
CA ASP A 207 -7.34 -8.70 -0.52
C ASP A 207 -7.35 -7.63 0.60
N GLY A 208 -6.20 -7.33 1.19
CA GLY A 208 -6.06 -6.38 2.29
C GLY A 208 -6.36 -4.91 1.95
N ALA A 209 -6.68 -4.57 0.70
CA ALA A 209 -7.13 -3.22 0.35
C ALA A 209 -8.48 -2.86 0.98
N VAL A 210 -9.28 -3.86 1.34
CA VAL A 210 -10.58 -3.68 2.00
C VAL A 210 -10.45 -2.95 3.33
N ASP A 211 -9.43 -3.23 4.13
CA ASP A 211 -9.22 -2.54 5.41
C ASP A 211 -9.03 -1.03 5.19
N GLY A 212 -8.17 -0.66 4.22
CA GLY A 212 -7.94 0.75 3.88
C GLY A 212 -9.16 1.46 3.28
N LEU A 213 -10.01 0.74 2.52
CA LEU A 213 -11.28 1.27 2.04
C LEU A 213 -12.23 1.60 3.20
N LEU A 214 -12.41 0.65 4.15
CA LEU A 214 -13.26 0.85 5.32
C LEU A 214 -12.76 2.00 6.21
N ASP A 215 -11.45 2.10 6.42
CA ASP A 215 -10.84 3.19 7.18
C ASP A 215 -10.98 4.55 6.45
N ALA A 216 -11.08 4.54 5.12
CA ALA A 216 -11.40 5.72 4.31
C ALA A 216 -12.91 6.05 4.29
N GLY A 217 -13.75 5.26 4.98
CA GLY A 217 -15.20 5.44 5.03
C GLY A 217 -15.92 4.96 3.76
N GLN A 218 -15.30 4.05 2.98
CA GLN A 218 -15.88 3.46 1.78
C GLN A 218 -16.15 1.97 2.04
N ARG A 219 -17.34 1.49 1.64
CA ARG A 219 -17.67 0.06 1.71
C ARG A 219 -17.53 -0.53 0.30
N PRO A 220 -16.79 -1.64 0.14
CA PRO A 220 -16.76 -2.34 -1.13
C PRO A 220 -18.10 -3.09 -1.38
N ASP A 221 -18.43 -3.24 -2.65
CA ASP A 221 -19.51 -4.13 -3.11
C ASP A 221 -18.99 -5.57 -3.20
N MET A 222 -17.70 -5.74 -3.53
CA MET A 222 -17.08 -7.06 -3.70
C MET A 222 -15.65 -7.05 -3.12
N ILE A 223 -15.23 -8.19 -2.57
CA ILE A 223 -13.85 -8.46 -2.15
C ILE A 223 -13.36 -9.67 -2.94
N VAL A 224 -12.24 -9.51 -3.65
CA VAL A 224 -11.63 -10.56 -4.46
C VAL A 224 -10.24 -10.88 -3.92
N GLY A 225 -9.91 -12.15 -3.75
CA GLY A 225 -8.55 -12.53 -3.42
C GLY A 225 -8.40 -13.85 -2.66
N ASP A 226 -7.22 -14.06 -2.08
CA ASP A 226 -6.91 -15.21 -1.22
C ASP A 226 -7.36 -15.01 0.24
N MET A 227 -7.94 -13.87 0.54
CA MET A 227 -8.48 -13.47 1.86
C MET A 227 -7.46 -13.44 3.01
N ASP A 228 -6.20 -13.71 2.75
CA ASP A 228 -5.14 -13.82 3.78
C ASP A 228 -4.81 -12.47 4.43
N SER A 229 -4.89 -11.41 3.65
CA SER A 229 -4.44 -10.06 4.04
C SER A 229 -5.57 -9.19 4.62
N ALA A 230 -6.84 -9.57 4.44
CA ALA A 230 -7.99 -8.86 4.98
C ALA A 230 -8.21 -9.16 6.47
N SER A 231 -8.70 -8.21 7.25
CA SER A 231 -9.11 -8.47 8.64
C SER A 231 -10.47 -9.18 8.68
N ASP A 232 -10.78 -9.92 9.77
CA ASP A 232 -12.08 -10.57 9.94
C ASP A 232 -13.23 -9.54 9.96
N ARG A 233 -12.99 -8.35 10.55
CA ARG A 233 -13.91 -7.21 10.48
C ARG A 233 -14.22 -6.81 9.04
N ALA A 234 -13.20 -6.79 8.20
CA ALA A 234 -13.33 -6.38 6.81
C ALA A 234 -14.04 -7.44 5.98
N LEU A 235 -13.75 -8.72 6.20
CA LEU A 235 -14.45 -9.81 5.55
C LEU A 235 -15.94 -9.85 5.93
N GLY A 236 -16.28 -9.50 7.17
CA GLY A 236 -17.67 -9.42 7.65
C GLY A 236 -18.40 -8.11 7.29
N CYS A 237 -17.87 -7.24 6.42
CA CYS A 237 -18.49 -5.96 6.11
C CYS A 237 -19.77 -6.05 5.25
N GLY A 238 -20.13 -7.24 4.76
CA GLY A 238 -21.32 -7.49 3.94
C GLY A 238 -21.10 -7.27 2.43
N ALA A 239 -19.84 -7.24 1.98
CA ALA A 239 -19.50 -7.31 0.57
C ALA A 239 -19.60 -8.73 0.04
N GLU A 240 -19.81 -8.88 -1.26
CA GLU A 240 -19.74 -10.19 -1.94
C GLU A 240 -18.28 -10.69 -1.88
N LEU A 241 -18.09 -11.93 -1.37
CA LEU A 241 -16.76 -12.52 -1.23
C LEU A 241 -16.48 -13.47 -2.39
N VAL A 242 -15.41 -13.16 -3.13
CA VAL A 242 -14.93 -13.96 -4.25
C VAL A 242 -13.54 -14.48 -3.95
N VAL A 243 -13.43 -15.76 -3.65
CA VAL A 243 -12.15 -16.40 -3.36
C VAL A 243 -11.47 -16.76 -4.67
N HIS A 244 -10.27 -16.24 -4.87
CA HIS A 244 -9.43 -16.64 -5.99
C HIS A 244 -8.87 -18.04 -5.72
N ALA A 245 -9.23 -18.97 -6.58
CA ALA A 245 -8.68 -20.32 -6.61
C ALA A 245 -7.65 -20.45 -7.73
N TYR A 246 -6.57 -21.16 -7.46
CA TYR A 246 -5.57 -21.50 -8.48
C TYR A 246 -6.16 -22.45 -9.52
N ALA A 247 -5.48 -22.59 -10.67
CA ALA A 247 -5.92 -23.46 -11.76
C ALA A 247 -6.10 -24.95 -11.34
N ASP A 248 -5.40 -25.39 -10.30
CA ASP A 248 -5.53 -26.72 -9.70
C ASP A 248 -6.73 -26.83 -8.73
N GLY A 249 -7.53 -25.76 -8.57
CA GLY A 249 -8.66 -25.69 -7.66
C GLY A 249 -8.31 -25.41 -6.20
N HIS A 250 -7.02 -25.26 -5.87
CA HIS A 250 -6.61 -24.89 -4.51
C HIS A 250 -7.01 -23.45 -4.19
N ALA A 251 -7.75 -23.25 -3.11
CA ALA A 251 -8.28 -21.96 -2.66
C ALA A 251 -7.89 -21.70 -1.18
N PRO A 252 -6.74 -21.10 -0.90
CA PRO A 252 -6.22 -20.97 0.49
C PRO A 252 -7.18 -20.26 1.44
N GLY A 253 -7.89 -19.23 0.97
CA GLY A 253 -8.83 -18.45 1.77
C GLY A 253 -10.13 -19.14 2.14
N ARG A 254 -10.51 -20.18 1.41
CA ARG A 254 -11.80 -20.87 1.59
C ARG A 254 -12.02 -21.34 3.03
N GLY A 255 -11.06 -22.08 3.59
CA GLY A 255 -11.19 -22.62 4.94
C GLY A 255 -11.28 -21.54 6.05
N ARG A 256 -10.78 -20.33 5.80
CA ARG A 256 -10.95 -19.20 6.72
C ARG A 256 -12.39 -18.68 6.68
N LEU A 257 -12.97 -18.48 5.49
CA LEU A 257 -14.34 -18.00 5.35
C LEU A 257 -15.36 -19.00 5.88
N GLU A 258 -15.15 -20.30 5.66
CA GLU A 258 -15.96 -21.36 6.23
C GLU A 258 -15.98 -21.33 7.76
N ARG A 259 -14.80 -21.12 8.41
CA ARG A 259 -14.72 -20.96 9.88
C ARG A 259 -15.41 -19.70 10.40
N LEU A 260 -15.44 -18.64 9.60
CA LEU A 260 -16.15 -17.39 9.93
C LEU A 260 -17.64 -17.43 9.60
N GLY A 261 -18.13 -18.52 8.97
CA GLY A 261 -19.52 -18.65 8.56
C GLY A 261 -19.92 -17.67 7.45
N LEU A 262 -18.97 -17.25 6.61
CA LEU A 262 -19.20 -16.28 5.54
C LEU A 262 -19.42 -17.00 4.21
N GLU A 263 -20.54 -16.65 3.55
CA GLU A 263 -20.82 -17.12 2.19
C GLU A 263 -19.80 -16.54 1.22
N HIS A 264 -19.37 -17.35 0.26
CA HIS A 264 -18.37 -16.95 -0.72
C HIS A 264 -18.52 -17.73 -2.02
N THR A 265 -18.01 -17.15 -3.09
CA THR A 265 -17.96 -17.76 -4.42
C THR A 265 -16.51 -18.04 -4.79
N LEU A 266 -16.25 -19.23 -5.36
CA LEU A 266 -14.92 -19.57 -5.88
C LEU A 266 -14.83 -19.17 -7.35
N VAL A 267 -13.75 -18.47 -7.70
CA VAL A 267 -13.40 -18.19 -9.10
C VAL A 267 -12.00 -18.74 -9.36
N SER A 268 -11.93 -19.76 -10.20
CA SER A 268 -10.67 -20.32 -10.66
C SER A 268 -10.22 -19.56 -11.89
N ALA A 269 -9.09 -18.89 -11.77
CA ALA A 269 -8.51 -18.13 -12.87
C ALA A 269 -6.99 -18.10 -12.72
N PRO A 270 -6.25 -18.10 -13.83
CA PRO A 270 -4.82 -17.85 -13.79
C PRO A 270 -4.53 -16.39 -13.44
N GLY A 271 -3.31 -16.12 -12.99
CA GLY A 271 -2.87 -14.78 -12.65
C GLY A 271 -2.94 -14.43 -11.18
N THR A 272 -2.93 -13.15 -10.89
CA THR A 272 -2.98 -12.61 -9.52
C THR A 272 -4.43 -12.26 -9.14
N SER A 273 -4.72 -12.11 -7.84
CA SER A 273 -6.04 -11.65 -7.37
C SER A 273 -6.43 -10.28 -7.97
N GLU A 274 -5.45 -9.44 -8.25
CA GLU A 274 -5.61 -8.16 -8.96
C GLU A 274 -6.10 -8.37 -10.38
N ASP A 275 -5.52 -9.33 -11.11
CA ASP A 275 -5.91 -9.67 -12.48
C ASP A 275 -7.33 -10.23 -12.51
N VAL A 276 -7.65 -11.12 -11.57
CA VAL A 276 -8.99 -11.71 -11.44
C VAL A 276 -10.05 -10.64 -11.16
N ALA A 277 -9.77 -9.69 -10.27
CA ALA A 277 -10.69 -8.59 -9.97
C ALA A 277 -10.96 -7.71 -11.20
N LEU A 278 -9.92 -7.39 -11.98
CA LEU A 278 -10.04 -6.62 -13.21
C LEU A 278 -10.83 -7.39 -14.28
N LEU A 279 -10.55 -8.69 -14.45
CA LEU A 279 -11.23 -9.54 -15.41
C LEU A 279 -12.71 -9.74 -15.04
N ILE A 280 -13.03 -9.95 -13.76
CA ILE A 280 -14.45 -10.02 -13.30
C ILE A 280 -15.19 -8.75 -13.70
N ALA A 281 -14.63 -7.56 -13.43
CA ALA A 281 -15.28 -6.32 -13.77
C ALA A 281 -15.51 -6.19 -15.30
N ALA A 282 -14.52 -6.55 -16.11
CA ALA A 282 -14.60 -6.51 -17.56
C ALA A 282 -15.62 -7.51 -18.12
N GLU A 283 -15.53 -8.79 -17.72
CA GLU A 283 -16.43 -9.85 -18.20
C GLU A 283 -17.89 -9.64 -17.78
N LYS A 284 -18.11 -9.01 -16.62
CA LYS A 284 -19.44 -8.62 -16.14
C LYS A 284 -19.97 -7.34 -16.80
N GLY A 285 -19.22 -6.75 -17.75
CA GLY A 285 -19.64 -5.64 -18.58
C GLY A 285 -19.52 -4.26 -17.95
N ALA A 286 -18.52 -4.05 -17.11
CA ALA A 286 -18.19 -2.70 -16.64
C ALA A 286 -17.91 -1.77 -17.81
N SER A 287 -18.49 -0.56 -17.79
CA SER A 287 -18.28 0.46 -18.84
C SER A 287 -16.91 1.14 -18.75
N LEU A 288 -16.34 1.17 -17.57
CA LEU A 288 -15.03 1.73 -17.25
C LEU A 288 -14.48 1.05 -16.01
N ILE A 289 -13.20 0.79 -15.96
CA ILE A 289 -12.50 0.29 -14.77
C ILE A 289 -11.49 1.32 -14.33
N VAL A 290 -11.72 1.97 -13.19
CA VAL A 290 -10.73 2.84 -12.56
C VAL A 290 -9.98 2.00 -11.54
N ALA A 291 -8.66 1.89 -11.69
CA ALA A 291 -7.85 1.07 -10.83
C ALA A 291 -6.91 1.91 -9.96
N VAL A 292 -6.88 1.64 -8.67
CA VAL A 292 -6.06 2.32 -7.66
C VAL A 292 -5.08 1.35 -7.05
N GLY A 293 -3.84 1.76 -6.89
CA GLY A 293 -2.79 0.96 -6.25
C GLY A 293 -2.25 -0.16 -7.12
N LEU A 294 -2.59 -0.19 -8.40
CA LEU A 294 -1.96 -1.14 -9.33
C LEU A 294 -0.46 -0.90 -9.41
N GLN A 295 0.30 -1.97 -9.45
CA GLN A 295 1.77 -1.91 -9.58
C GLN A 295 2.16 -2.07 -11.05
N LEU A 296 2.55 -0.96 -11.70
CA LEU A 296 2.75 -0.85 -13.16
C LEU A 296 4.07 -0.24 -13.59
N SER A 297 4.93 0.18 -12.68
CA SER A 297 6.24 0.68 -13.12
C SER A 297 7.14 -0.48 -13.51
N LEU A 298 8.06 -0.23 -14.45
CA LEU A 298 9.08 -1.22 -14.82
C LEU A 298 9.82 -1.77 -13.58
N VAL A 299 10.06 -0.92 -12.59
CA VAL A 299 10.71 -1.31 -11.34
C VAL A 299 9.81 -2.23 -10.51
N GLU A 300 8.54 -1.89 -10.32
CA GLU A 300 7.58 -2.75 -9.61
C GLU A 300 7.32 -4.05 -10.36
N PHE A 301 7.39 -4.00 -11.68
CA PHE A 301 7.25 -5.13 -12.55
C PHE A 301 8.46 -6.08 -12.42
N LEU A 302 9.68 -5.54 -12.40
CA LEU A 302 10.91 -6.29 -12.16
C LEU A 302 11.03 -6.74 -10.70
N ASP A 303 10.49 -5.97 -9.76
CA ASP A 303 10.43 -6.27 -8.31
C ASP A 303 9.63 -7.54 -8.03
N ARG A 304 8.58 -7.78 -8.79
CA ARG A 304 7.79 -9.00 -8.69
C ARG A 304 8.46 -10.22 -9.31
N GLY A 305 9.41 -10.05 -10.27
CA GLY A 305 10.32 -11.05 -10.87
C GLY A 305 9.74 -12.43 -11.18
N ARG A 306 8.41 -12.57 -11.25
CA ARG A 306 7.65 -13.81 -11.14
C ARG A 306 6.60 -13.93 -12.24
N ARG A 307 6.08 -15.16 -12.39
CA ARG A 307 4.97 -15.49 -13.30
C ARG A 307 3.81 -14.49 -13.28
N GLY A 308 3.43 -13.95 -12.09
CA GLY A 308 2.36 -12.95 -11.96
C GLY A 308 2.57 -11.62 -12.70
N ALA A 309 3.79 -11.25 -13.05
CA ALA A 309 4.04 -10.03 -13.83
C ALA A 309 3.60 -10.15 -15.29
N ALA A 310 3.79 -11.32 -15.88
CA ALA A 310 3.35 -11.62 -17.24
C ALA A 310 1.81 -11.62 -17.33
N SER A 311 1.15 -12.28 -16.36
CA SER A 311 -0.31 -12.30 -16.27
C SER A 311 -0.90 -10.89 -16.16
N SER A 312 -0.37 -10.06 -15.25
CA SER A 312 -0.83 -8.67 -15.09
C SER A 312 -0.63 -7.82 -16.35
N PHE A 313 0.47 -8.03 -17.08
CA PHE A 313 0.70 -7.37 -18.37
C PHE A 313 -0.36 -7.79 -19.41
N LEU A 314 -0.63 -9.09 -19.54
CA LEU A 314 -1.60 -9.62 -20.50
C LEU A 314 -3.04 -9.19 -20.15
N THR A 315 -3.41 -9.24 -18.87
CA THR A 315 -4.71 -8.76 -18.39
C THR A 315 -4.95 -7.31 -18.80
N ARG A 316 -3.95 -6.46 -18.66
CA ARG A 316 -4.05 -5.04 -19.03
C ARG A 316 -4.12 -4.78 -20.52
N LEU A 317 -3.41 -5.57 -21.32
CA LEU A 317 -3.57 -5.52 -22.78
C LEU A 317 -5.02 -5.83 -23.17
N ARG A 318 -5.61 -6.84 -22.54
CA ARG A 318 -6.98 -7.28 -22.81
C ARG A 318 -8.03 -6.22 -22.48
N ILE A 319 -7.91 -5.58 -21.32
CA ILE A 319 -8.93 -4.63 -20.82
C ILE A 319 -8.55 -3.15 -21.06
N GLY A 320 -7.46 -2.90 -21.79
CA GLY A 320 -6.86 -1.56 -21.91
C GLY A 320 -7.79 -0.48 -22.42
N GLU A 321 -8.78 -0.82 -23.23
CA GLU A 321 -9.77 0.13 -23.76
C GLU A 321 -10.67 0.72 -22.66
N ILE A 322 -10.93 -0.04 -21.59
CA ILE A 322 -11.81 0.37 -20.50
C ILE A 322 -11.08 0.61 -19.18
N LEU A 323 -9.75 0.44 -19.16
CA LEU A 323 -8.93 0.58 -17.94
C LEU A 323 -8.34 1.99 -17.84
N VAL A 324 -8.58 2.64 -16.71
CA VAL A 324 -7.90 3.88 -16.30
C VAL A 324 -7.09 3.59 -15.04
N ASP A 325 -5.76 3.69 -15.16
CA ASP A 325 -4.87 3.62 -14.00
C ASP A 325 -4.86 4.95 -13.26
N ALA A 326 -5.43 4.97 -12.06
CA ALA A 326 -5.50 6.15 -11.20
C ALA A 326 -4.30 6.27 -10.26
N LYS A 327 -3.23 5.49 -10.46
CA LYS A 327 -2.01 5.58 -9.66
C LYS A 327 -1.37 6.97 -9.77
N GLY A 328 -1.17 7.60 -8.63
CA GLY A 328 -0.59 8.94 -8.55
C GLY A 328 -1.57 10.08 -8.87
N VAL A 329 -2.87 9.79 -8.99
CA VAL A 329 -3.90 10.83 -9.18
C VAL A 329 -3.86 11.87 -8.05
N SER A 330 -3.47 11.48 -6.84
CA SER A 330 -3.26 12.38 -5.71
C SER A 330 -2.21 13.46 -5.98
N ARG A 331 -1.27 13.20 -6.87
CA ARG A 331 -0.22 14.16 -7.26
C ARG A 331 -0.73 15.23 -8.22
N LEU A 332 -1.81 14.94 -8.98
CA LEU A 332 -2.45 15.90 -9.86
C LEU A 332 -3.24 16.95 -9.06
N TYR A 333 -3.83 16.54 -7.96
CA TYR A 333 -4.62 17.38 -7.08
C TYR A 333 -3.79 17.79 -5.87
N ARG A 334 -2.76 18.64 -6.04
CA ARG A 334 -2.15 19.36 -4.92
C ARG A 334 -3.24 20.26 -4.31
N ARG A 335 -3.87 19.78 -3.26
CA ARG A 335 -4.67 20.65 -2.40
C ARG A 335 -3.69 21.62 -1.76
N GLU A 336 -3.63 22.83 -2.30
CA GLU A 336 -3.15 23.95 -1.48
C GLU A 336 -4.00 23.95 -0.19
N PRO A 337 -3.37 23.90 0.98
CA PRO A 337 -4.14 23.91 2.21
C PRO A 337 -5.01 25.17 2.18
N ARG A 338 -6.31 25.03 2.46
CA ARG A 338 -7.31 26.11 2.55
C ARG A 338 -6.93 27.24 3.54
N ARG A 339 -5.66 27.37 3.90
CA ARG A 339 -5.10 28.45 4.73
C ARG A 339 -5.40 29.83 4.17
N ALA A 340 -5.41 30.00 2.85
CA ALA A 340 -5.81 31.25 2.21
C ALA A 340 -7.31 31.57 2.44
N LEU A 341 -8.19 30.56 2.34
CA LEU A 341 -9.61 30.75 2.61
C LEU A 341 -9.91 31.02 4.09
N LEU A 342 -9.21 30.32 4.99
CA LEU A 342 -9.31 30.57 6.45
C LEU A 342 -8.73 31.93 6.82
N GLY A 343 -7.62 32.33 6.18
CA GLY A 343 -7.05 33.67 6.34
C GLY A 343 -7.99 34.77 5.83
N PHE A 344 -8.62 34.57 4.67
CA PHE A 344 -9.59 35.49 4.13
C PHE A 344 -10.87 35.58 4.99
N ALA A 345 -11.41 34.45 5.43
CA ALA A 345 -12.56 34.44 6.36
C ALA A 345 -12.22 35.09 7.71
N GLY A 346 -11.02 34.87 8.24
CA GLY A 346 -10.53 35.56 9.44
C GLY A 346 -10.39 37.07 9.25
N ALA A 347 -9.85 37.52 8.12
CA ALA A 347 -9.73 38.92 7.77
C ALA A 347 -11.10 39.60 7.62
N VAL A 348 -12.06 38.93 6.99
CA VAL A 348 -13.46 39.43 6.86
C VAL A 348 -14.14 39.55 8.22
N LEU A 349 -13.97 38.56 9.13
CA LEU A 349 -14.49 38.62 10.50
C LEU A 349 -13.90 39.75 11.32
N VAL A 350 -12.57 39.96 11.21
CA VAL A 350 -11.92 41.08 11.91
C VAL A 350 -12.36 42.42 11.36
N ALA A 351 -12.49 42.57 10.04
CA ALA A 351 -13.02 43.78 9.42
C ALA A 351 -14.47 44.07 9.84
N ALA A 352 -15.33 43.05 9.87
CA ALA A 352 -16.71 43.18 10.33
C ALA A 352 -16.82 43.60 11.80
N ALA A 353 -15.98 43.01 12.66
CA ALA A 353 -15.90 43.37 14.08
C ALA A 353 -15.41 44.82 14.27
N ALA A 354 -14.40 45.26 13.50
CA ALA A 354 -13.90 46.63 13.55
C ALA A 354 -14.95 47.65 13.10
N ILE A 355 -15.75 47.35 12.07
CA ILE A 355 -16.84 48.17 11.59
C ILE A 355 -17.95 48.28 12.68
N LEU A 356 -18.30 47.15 13.33
CA LEU A 356 -19.28 47.12 14.42
C LEU A 356 -18.85 47.96 15.61
N VAL A 357 -17.59 47.87 16.01
CA VAL A 357 -17.01 48.68 17.09
C VAL A 357 -17.04 50.17 16.72
N TRP A 358 -16.64 50.50 15.49
CA TRP A 358 -16.63 51.89 15.02
C TRP A 358 -18.00 52.49 14.95
N THR A 359 -19.04 51.76 14.48
CA THR A 359 -20.42 52.21 14.44
C THR A 359 -21.01 52.36 15.87
N ALA A 360 -20.68 51.44 16.77
CA ALA A 360 -21.13 51.51 18.16
C ALA A 360 -20.53 52.72 18.90
N LEU A 361 -19.26 53.01 18.68
CA LEU A 361 -18.59 54.19 19.23
C LEU A 361 -19.11 55.52 18.60
N GLY A 362 -19.37 55.51 17.30
CA GLY A 362 -19.91 56.65 16.54
C GLY A 362 -21.34 57.00 16.99
N LEU A 363 -22.22 56.01 17.22
CA LEU A 363 -23.56 56.19 17.78
C LEU A 363 -23.52 56.72 19.20
N GLY A 364 -22.53 56.29 20.01
CA GLY A 364 -22.34 56.82 21.36
C GLY A 364 -22.03 58.34 21.37
N HIS A 365 -21.28 58.82 20.41
CA HIS A 365 -21.00 60.27 20.29
C HIS A 365 -22.20 61.09 19.81
N VAL A 366 -23.04 60.55 18.93
CA VAL A 366 -24.26 61.25 18.46
C VAL A 366 -25.28 61.36 19.57
N VAL A 367 -25.45 60.33 20.40
CA VAL A 367 -26.37 60.36 21.55
C VAL A 367 -25.88 61.32 22.67
N ALA A 368 -24.57 61.41 22.88
CA ALA A 368 -23.97 62.31 23.82
C ALA A 368 -24.12 63.79 23.41
N LEU A 369 -24.10 64.09 22.12
CA LEU A 369 -24.35 65.46 21.60
C LEU A 369 -25.81 65.82 21.55
N ALA A 370 -26.76 64.88 21.44
CA ALA A 370 -28.20 65.12 21.46
C ALA A 370 -28.80 65.26 22.89
N GLY A 371 -28.07 64.83 23.93
CA GLY A 371 -28.50 64.95 25.34
C GLY A 371 -27.98 66.18 26.07
N ALA A 372 -27.23 67.05 25.40
CA ALA A 372 -26.64 68.26 26.00
C ALA A 372 -27.24 69.59 25.45
N GLY A 373 -28.44 69.49 24.79
CA GLY A 373 -29.18 70.63 24.28
C GLY A 373 -30.46 70.97 25.13
#